data_b86471998fc75014180df1beb9d86337
#
_entry.id   b86471998fc75014180df1beb9d86337
#
_cell.length_a   1.000
_cell.length_b   1.000
_cell.length_c   1.000
_cell.angle_alpha   90.00
_cell.angle_beta   90.00
_cell.angle_gamma   90.00
#
_symmetry.space_group_name_H-M   'P 1'
#
loop_
_entity.id
_entity.type
_entity.pdbx_description
1 polymer ?
#
loop_
_entity_poly.entity_id
_entity_poly.type
_entity_poly.pdbx_seq_one_letter_code
_entity_poly.pdbx_strand_id
1 'polypeptide(L)'
;MTDVAVIGFAEAPNERRSPATTNGVEMLVPIFGEVLAATGLSKDDVGFWCSGSSDYLAGRAFSFVSAVDAIGAFPPVMESHVEMDGAWALYEAWLKILAGEAEIALAYGFGKSSAGTLRRVLALQLDPYLIAPLWPDSVAIAALQARLGIEAGAWSEQDMAAVAARSSSSAITNSRALVSPPDSVAELLDRPYVADPLRAHDCAPVTDGAAVVILAGGDRARALCERPAWITGFEHRIDSGSLGTRDLTTAPSAGDAGRAAGAARAQVAELHAPFTHQELILCRALDLGDEVSVNPSGGALCGNPMFAAGLARIGWAASAVMSGRAEVTLGHATSGPALQQNLVCVLEARP
;
A
#
# COMPACT_ATOMS: atom_id res chain seq x y z
N MET A 1 10.07 25.53 5.89
CA MET A 1 10.24 24.06 5.95
C MET A 1 10.75 23.64 4.59
N THR A 2 11.60 22.64 4.52
CA THR A 2 12.07 22.11 3.23
C THR A 2 10.94 21.30 2.61
N ASP A 3 10.54 21.61 1.36
CA ASP A 3 9.60 20.77 0.63
C ASP A 3 10.26 19.43 0.31
N VAL A 4 9.49 18.34 0.35
CA VAL A 4 9.98 16.98 0.07
C VAL A 4 9.17 16.39 -1.06
N ALA A 5 9.84 15.72 -2.00
CA ALA A 5 9.18 15.09 -3.13
C ALA A 5 9.60 13.63 -3.32
N VAL A 6 8.70 12.84 -3.87
CA VAL A 6 9.05 11.57 -4.50
C VAL A 6 9.70 11.87 -5.85
N ILE A 7 10.90 11.31 -6.07
CA ILE A 7 11.67 11.48 -7.30
C ILE A 7 11.87 10.15 -8.06
N GLY A 8 11.55 9.02 -7.44
CA GLY A 8 11.70 7.71 -8.03
C GLY A 8 10.83 6.66 -7.36
N PHE A 9 10.34 5.71 -8.16
CA PHE A 9 9.57 4.56 -7.72
C PHE A 9 9.87 3.36 -8.60
N ALA A 10 10.00 2.19 -7.98
CA ALA A 10 10.03 0.91 -8.68
C ALA A 10 9.28 -0.15 -7.86
N GLU A 11 8.70 -1.12 -8.56
CA GLU A 11 7.95 -2.24 -7.98
C GLU A 11 8.40 -3.55 -8.64
N ALA A 12 8.65 -4.59 -7.86
CA ALA A 12 8.87 -5.93 -8.38
C ALA A 12 7.56 -6.49 -8.97
N PRO A 13 7.61 -7.39 -9.97
CA PRO A 13 6.41 -8.07 -10.44
C PRO A 13 5.67 -8.73 -9.29
N ASN A 14 4.35 -8.56 -9.24
CA ASN A 14 3.50 -9.25 -8.29
C ASN A 14 3.30 -10.70 -8.76
N GLU A 15 3.72 -11.67 -7.96
CA GLU A 15 3.63 -13.09 -8.29
C GLU A 15 2.88 -13.86 -7.22
N ARG A 16 2.03 -14.84 -7.59
CA ARG A 16 1.40 -15.72 -6.60
C ARG A 16 2.41 -16.53 -5.82
N ARG A 17 3.55 -16.82 -6.41
CA ARG A 17 4.67 -17.52 -5.79
C ARG A 17 5.95 -17.22 -6.59
N SER A 18 6.74 -16.32 -6.08
CA SER A 18 8.04 -16.02 -6.68
C SER A 18 9.07 -17.11 -6.35
N PRO A 19 10.10 -17.29 -7.16
CA PRO A 19 11.24 -18.17 -6.84
C PRO A 19 12.14 -17.62 -5.74
N ALA A 20 11.99 -16.33 -5.37
CA ALA A 20 12.81 -15.67 -4.37
C ALA A 20 12.79 -16.36 -3.00
N THR A 21 13.84 -16.22 -2.23
CA THR A 21 13.91 -16.67 -0.85
C THR A 21 13.07 -15.81 0.09
N THR A 22 12.90 -16.25 1.34
CA THR A 22 12.18 -15.45 2.36
C THR A 22 12.95 -14.20 2.79
N ASN A 23 14.19 -14.05 2.38
CA ASN A 23 15.02 -12.87 2.68
C ASN A 23 14.67 -11.65 1.82
N GLY A 24 13.99 -11.86 0.67
CA GLY A 24 13.58 -10.79 -0.22
C GLY A 24 14.70 -10.15 -1.05
N VAL A 25 15.95 -10.58 -0.87
CA VAL A 25 17.12 -9.99 -1.57
C VAL A 25 16.95 -10.03 -3.08
N GLU A 26 16.47 -11.17 -3.60
CA GLU A 26 16.27 -11.39 -5.03
C GLU A 26 15.14 -10.52 -5.62
N MET A 27 14.21 -10.05 -4.79
CA MET A 27 13.17 -9.11 -5.19
C MET A 27 13.65 -7.66 -5.07
N LEU A 28 14.45 -7.34 -4.04
CA LEU A 28 14.90 -5.98 -3.74
C LEU A 28 16.04 -5.50 -4.62
N VAL A 29 17.08 -6.33 -4.85
CA VAL A 29 18.26 -5.93 -5.65
C VAL A 29 17.88 -5.39 -7.03
N PRO A 30 17.02 -6.05 -7.82
CA PRO A 30 16.63 -5.53 -9.14
C PRO A 30 15.93 -4.17 -9.06
N ILE A 31 15.00 -3.96 -8.11
CA ILE A 31 14.25 -2.71 -8.01
C ILE A 31 15.07 -1.56 -7.41
N PHE A 32 16.04 -1.86 -6.53
CA PHE A 32 17.02 -0.86 -6.11
C PHE A 32 17.86 -0.39 -7.29
N GLY A 33 18.37 -1.33 -8.10
CA GLY A 33 19.11 -1.00 -9.32
C GLY A 33 18.26 -0.18 -10.31
N GLU A 34 16.99 -0.57 -10.50
CA GLU A 34 16.04 0.13 -11.39
C GLU A 34 15.81 1.58 -10.95
N VAL A 35 15.48 1.80 -9.69
CA VAL A 35 15.13 3.14 -9.19
C VAL A 35 16.34 4.06 -9.09
N LEU A 36 17.50 3.54 -8.69
CA LEU A 36 18.75 4.32 -8.63
C LEU A 36 19.21 4.72 -10.03
N ALA A 37 19.16 3.80 -11.00
CA ALA A 37 19.47 4.11 -12.38
C ALA A 37 18.52 5.14 -13.00
N ALA A 38 17.21 5.02 -12.71
CA ALA A 38 16.19 5.95 -13.22
C ALA A 38 16.35 7.38 -12.67
N THR A 39 16.89 7.52 -11.45
CA THR A 39 17.14 8.83 -10.81
C THR A 39 18.57 9.34 -11.01
N GLY A 40 19.44 8.56 -11.64
CA GLY A 40 20.86 8.89 -11.80
C GLY A 40 21.65 8.90 -10.48
N LEU A 41 21.11 8.25 -9.44
CA LEU A 41 21.73 8.15 -8.13
C LEU A 41 22.54 6.85 -8.00
N SER A 42 23.55 6.91 -7.15
CA SER A 42 24.23 5.73 -6.59
C SER A 42 23.73 5.43 -5.19
N LYS A 43 24.09 4.27 -4.66
CA LYS A 43 23.82 3.92 -3.25
C LYS A 43 24.39 4.96 -2.28
N ASP A 44 25.57 5.51 -2.57
CA ASP A 44 26.28 6.43 -1.70
C ASP A 44 25.62 7.82 -1.63
N ASP A 45 24.73 8.15 -2.59
CA ASP A 45 23.94 9.37 -2.57
C ASP A 45 22.74 9.29 -1.60
N VAL A 46 22.35 8.09 -1.18
CA VAL A 46 21.20 7.88 -0.28
C VAL A 46 21.66 8.02 1.17
N GLY A 47 21.27 9.12 1.79
CA GLY A 47 21.67 9.46 3.18
C GLY A 47 20.90 8.67 4.24
N PHE A 48 19.71 8.13 3.94
CA PHE A 48 18.91 7.36 4.88
C PHE A 48 18.09 6.27 4.17
N TRP A 49 18.12 5.06 4.71
CA TRP A 49 17.35 3.90 4.25
C TRP A 49 16.33 3.50 5.31
N CYS A 50 15.09 3.23 4.92
CA CYS A 50 14.07 2.78 5.86
C CYS A 50 13.24 1.65 5.27
N SER A 51 13.11 0.54 6.02
CA SER A 51 12.31 -0.60 5.59
C SER A 51 11.00 -0.73 6.36
N GLY A 52 9.95 -1.19 5.65
CA GLY A 52 8.75 -1.74 6.27
C GLY A 52 8.85 -3.25 6.34
N SER A 53 8.68 -3.83 7.53
CA SER A 53 8.76 -5.29 7.75
C SER A 53 7.97 -5.71 8.97
N SER A 54 7.90 -7.01 9.24
CA SER A 54 7.40 -7.55 10.50
C SER A 54 8.12 -8.84 10.86
N ASP A 55 8.73 -8.87 12.02
CA ASP A 55 9.37 -10.05 12.58
C ASP A 55 8.37 -11.20 12.74
N TYR A 56 7.18 -10.88 13.22
CA TYR A 56 6.13 -11.86 13.42
C TYR A 56 5.69 -12.55 12.11
N LEU A 57 5.47 -11.77 11.06
CA LEU A 57 5.04 -12.30 9.76
C LEU A 57 6.20 -12.94 8.98
N ALA A 58 7.43 -12.49 9.21
CA ALA A 58 8.64 -13.12 8.66
C ALA A 58 9.00 -14.44 9.38
N GLY A 59 8.40 -14.68 10.56
CA GLY A 59 8.63 -15.89 11.36
C GLY A 59 10.00 -15.95 12.03
N ARG A 60 10.69 -14.82 12.18
CA ARG A 60 12.02 -14.70 12.80
C ARG A 60 12.24 -13.29 13.33
N ALA A 61 13.04 -13.18 14.39
CA ALA A 61 13.48 -11.90 14.92
C ALA A 61 14.45 -11.20 13.94
N PHE A 62 14.45 -9.87 13.98
CA PHE A 62 15.31 -9.02 13.14
C PHE A 62 15.20 -9.31 11.65
N SER A 63 13.97 -9.43 11.16
CA SER A 63 13.68 -9.76 9.76
C SER A 63 14.28 -8.76 8.77
N PHE A 64 14.38 -7.48 9.16
CA PHE A 64 14.98 -6.41 8.36
C PHE A 64 16.46 -6.62 8.06
N VAL A 65 17.23 -7.30 8.95
CA VAL A 65 18.67 -7.53 8.76
C VAL A 65 18.95 -8.26 7.44
N SER A 66 18.07 -9.14 7.03
CA SER A 66 18.22 -9.85 5.75
C SER A 66 18.15 -8.94 4.54
N ALA A 67 17.33 -7.88 4.63
CA ALA A 67 17.19 -6.89 3.55
C ALA A 67 18.41 -5.97 3.43
N VAL A 68 19.22 -5.84 4.48
CA VAL A 68 20.49 -5.09 4.46
C VAL A 68 21.47 -5.67 3.43
N ASP A 69 21.44 -6.98 3.21
CA ASP A 69 22.25 -7.62 2.16
C ASP A 69 21.87 -7.10 0.76
N ALA A 70 20.61 -6.74 0.54
CA ALA A 70 20.18 -6.17 -0.73
C ALA A 70 20.68 -4.72 -0.92
N ILE A 71 20.84 -3.96 0.17
CA ILE A 71 21.44 -2.62 0.14
C ILE A 71 22.92 -2.70 -0.15
N GLY A 72 23.60 -3.77 0.29
CA GLY A 72 25.05 -3.88 0.24
C GLY A 72 25.72 -2.86 1.16
N ALA A 73 25.45 -2.94 2.47
CA ALA A 73 25.89 -1.95 3.49
C ALA A 73 27.39 -1.92 3.75
N PHE A 74 28.18 -1.81 2.70
CA PHE A 74 29.60 -1.54 2.72
C PHE A 74 29.95 -0.50 1.65
N PRO A 75 30.40 0.73 2.03
CA PRO A 75 30.57 1.21 3.41
C PRO A 75 29.27 1.19 4.21
N PRO A 76 29.35 1.34 5.57
CA PRO A 76 28.15 1.39 6.42
C PRO A 76 27.17 2.46 6.00
N VAL A 77 25.87 2.18 6.07
CA VAL A 77 24.77 3.09 5.74
C VAL A 77 23.97 3.44 6.98
N MET A 78 23.26 4.59 6.96
CA MET A 78 22.26 4.94 7.96
C MET A 78 20.96 4.23 7.58
N GLU A 79 20.52 3.28 8.40
CA GLU A 79 19.34 2.45 8.18
C GLU A 79 18.45 2.42 9.42
N SER A 80 17.15 2.32 9.20
CA SER A 80 16.14 2.06 10.23
C SER A 80 15.01 1.23 9.63
N HIS A 81 14.09 0.79 10.49
CA HIS A 81 12.92 0.04 10.05
C HIS A 81 11.69 0.34 10.91
N VAL A 82 10.52 0.05 10.36
CA VAL A 82 9.24 0.10 11.05
C VAL A 82 8.57 -1.28 10.97
N GLU A 83 7.92 -1.69 12.06
CA GLU A 83 7.15 -2.94 12.12
C GLU A 83 5.77 -2.75 11.45
N MET A 84 5.77 -2.32 10.16
CA MET A 84 4.59 -1.98 9.37
C MET A 84 4.88 -2.05 7.86
N ASP A 85 3.90 -1.66 7.03
CA ASP A 85 4.09 -1.49 5.58
C ASP A 85 5.12 -0.41 5.28
N GLY A 86 5.82 -0.55 4.15
CA GLY A 86 6.78 0.43 3.64
C GLY A 86 6.24 1.85 3.50
N ALA A 87 4.91 2.04 3.48
CA ALA A 87 4.31 3.37 3.52
C ALA A 87 4.61 4.12 4.83
N TRP A 88 4.67 3.43 5.97
CA TRP A 88 5.11 4.03 7.24
C TRP A 88 6.63 4.23 7.26
N ALA A 89 7.40 3.36 6.60
CA ALA A 89 8.83 3.61 6.40
C ALA A 89 9.07 4.87 5.55
N LEU A 90 8.21 5.13 4.55
CA LEU A 90 8.25 6.35 3.77
C LEU A 90 7.94 7.60 4.62
N TYR A 91 6.99 7.48 5.57
CA TYR A 91 6.68 8.54 6.52
C TYR A 91 7.90 8.89 7.39
N GLU A 92 8.60 7.89 7.92
CA GLU A 92 9.85 8.11 8.69
C GLU A 92 10.95 8.73 7.82
N ALA A 93 11.13 8.26 6.59
CA ALA A 93 12.08 8.83 5.64
C ALA A 93 11.77 10.30 5.31
N TRP A 94 10.49 10.63 5.16
CA TRP A 94 10.03 12.01 4.97
C TRP A 94 10.37 12.89 6.17
N LEU A 95 10.13 12.42 7.40
CA LEU A 95 10.50 13.16 8.63
C LEU A 95 12.00 13.38 8.74
N LYS A 96 12.84 12.42 8.32
CA LYS A 96 14.31 12.58 8.32
C LYS A 96 14.77 13.72 7.41
N ILE A 97 14.15 13.85 6.22
CA ILE A 97 14.47 14.96 5.31
C ILE A 97 13.97 16.29 5.89
N LEU A 98 12.76 16.34 6.45
CA LEU A 98 12.22 17.54 7.09
C LEU A 98 13.08 18.02 8.27
N ALA A 99 13.66 17.08 9.03
CA ALA A 99 14.57 17.36 10.13
C ALA A 99 15.95 17.81 9.65
N GLY A 100 16.26 17.73 8.35
CA GLY A 100 17.58 18.06 7.80
C GLY A 100 18.66 17.03 8.09
N GLU A 101 18.28 15.80 8.48
CA GLU A 101 19.21 14.70 8.76
C GLU A 101 19.66 13.97 7.49
N ALA A 102 18.88 14.08 6.39
CA ALA A 102 19.19 13.54 5.08
C ALA A 102 18.65 14.47 3.98
N GLU A 103 19.34 14.56 2.84
CA GLU A 103 18.82 15.23 1.64
C GLU A 103 18.06 14.27 0.73
N ILE A 104 18.48 13.00 0.71
CA ILE A 104 17.89 11.92 -0.07
C ILE A 104 17.66 10.73 0.87
N ALA A 105 16.46 10.16 0.81
CA ALA A 105 16.10 8.98 1.58
C ALA A 105 15.40 7.96 0.68
N LEU A 106 15.56 6.67 0.99
CA LEU A 106 14.93 5.57 0.28
C LEU A 106 14.12 4.74 1.25
N ALA A 107 12.82 4.59 0.97
CA ALA A 107 11.93 3.68 1.71
C ALA A 107 11.60 2.46 0.86
N TYR A 108 11.54 1.29 1.48
CA TYR A 108 11.23 0.04 0.80
C TYR A 108 10.45 -0.93 1.68
N GLY A 109 9.78 -1.87 1.03
CA GLY A 109 9.11 -2.98 1.66
C GLY A 109 9.06 -4.18 0.73
N PHE A 110 8.99 -5.39 1.29
CA PHE A 110 8.84 -6.62 0.52
C PHE A 110 8.03 -7.65 1.28
N GLY A 111 7.37 -8.55 0.58
CA GLY A 111 6.63 -9.65 1.18
C GLY A 111 6.80 -10.96 0.42
N LYS A 112 7.11 -12.02 1.14
CA LYS A 112 7.17 -13.40 0.66
C LYS A 112 6.04 -14.23 1.29
N SER A 113 4.80 -13.76 1.15
CA SER A 113 3.61 -14.34 1.81
C SER A 113 3.27 -15.73 1.34
N SER A 114 3.71 -16.12 0.13
CA SER A 114 3.50 -17.48 -0.42
C SER A 114 4.26 -18.57 0.34
N ALA A 115 5.24 -18.21 1.16
CA ALA A 115 6.04 -19.18 1.94
C ALA A 115 5.29 -19.74 3.16
N GLY A 116 4.18 -19.10 3.58
CA GLY A 116 3.44 -19.46 4.77
C GLY A 116 1.94 -19.55 4.57
N THR A 117 1.22 -19.71 5.68
CA THR A 117 -0.26 -19.67 5.71
C THR A 117 -0.70 -18.33 6.28
N LEU A 118 -0.70 -17.28 5.43
CA LEU A 118 -0.92 -15.89 5.84
C LEU A 118 -2.21 -15.71 6.66
N ARG A 119 -3.34 -16.30 6.23
CA ARG A 119 -4.62 -16.21 6.96
C ARG A 119 -4.51 -16.69 8.41
N ARG A 120 -3.78 -17.79 8.65
CA ARG A 120 -3.54 -18.33 10.00
C ARG A 120 -2.63 -17.39 10.82
N VAL A 121 -1.58 -16.88 10.21
CA VAL A 121 -0.63 -15.97 10.88
C VAL A 121 -1.34 -14.69 11.29
N LEU A 122 -2.14 -14.09 10.42
CA LEU A 122 -2.92 -12.89 10.73
C LEU A 122 -3.94 -13.11 11.87
N ALA A 123 -4.54 -14.31 11.96
CA ALA A 123 -5.44 -14.64 13.07
C ALA A 123 -4.74 -14.66 14.44
N LEU A 124 -3.44 -14.98 14.49
CA LEU A 124 -2.65 -14.95 15.73
C LEU A 124 -2.36 -13.52 16.23
N GLN A 125 -2.50 -12.50 15.40
CA GLN A 125 -2.30 -11.10 15.76
C GLN A 125 -3.55 -10.44 16.36
N LEU A 126 -4.69 -11.14 16.37
CA LEU A 126 -5.95 -10.62 16.91
C LEU A 126 -5.90 -10.52 18.43
N ASP A 127 -6.75 -9.65 18.99
CA ASP A 127 -6.93 -9.53 20.44
C ASP A 127 -7.09 -10.90 21.09
N PRO A 128 -6.21 -11.28 22.03
CA PRO A 128 -6.15 -12.64 22.57
C PRO A 128 -7.34 -13.00 23.48
N TYR A 129 -8.08 -11.99 23.96
CA TYR A 129 -9.14 -12.19 24.95
C TYR A 129 -10.53 -12.26 24.31
N LEU A 130 -10.78 -11.45 23.27
CA LEU A 130 -12.12 -11.29 22.71
C LEU A 130 -12.24 -11.92 21.32
N ILE A 131 -11.28 -11.72 20.44
CA ILE A 131 -11.39 -12.08 19.02
C ILE A 131 -10.63 -13.36 18.69
N ALA A 132 -9.38 -13.50 19.13
CA ALA A 132 -8.57 -14.68 18.85
C ALA A 132 -9.21 -16.00 19.32
N PRO A 133 -9.95 -16.08 20.44
CA PRO A 133 -10.65 -17.31 20.84
C PRO A 133 -11.69 -17.80 19.83
N LEU A 134 -12.27 -16.91 19.01
CA LEU A 134 -13.20 -17.26 17.95
C LEU A 134 -12.47 -17.72 16.67
N TRP A 135 -11.16 -17.51 16.62
CA TRP A 135 -10.27 -17.88 15.51
C TRP A 135 -10.74 -17.40 14.12
N PRO A 136 -11.28 -16.18 13.95
CA PRO A 136 -11.63 -15.69 12.64
C PRO A 136 -10.36 -15.36 11.85
N ASP A 137 -10.32 -15.71 10.58
CA ASP A 137 -9.27 -15.21 9.71
C ASP A 137 -9.64 -13.84 9.10
N SER A 138 -8.70 -13.24 8.37
CA SER A 138 -8.88 -11.92 7.74
C SER A 138 -10.06 -11.88 6.76
N VAL A 139 -10.34 -12.98 6.07
CA VAL A 139 -11.47 -13.06 5.13
C VAL A 139 -12.80 -13.13 5.87
N ALA A 140 -12.88 -13.88 6.98
CA ALA A 140 -14.08 -13.95 7.81
C ALA A 140 -14.42 -12.58 8.44
N ILE A 141 -13.41 -11.84 8.91
CA ILE A 141 -13.61 -10.47 9.44
C ILE A 141 -14.07 -9.52 8.32
N ALA A 142 -13.46 -9.60 7.15
CA ALA A 142 -13.85 -8.81 5.99
C ALA A 142 -15.28 -9.16 5.51
N ALA A 143 -15.65 -10.44 5.55
CA ALA A 143 -17.01 -10.88 5.22
C ALA A 143 -18.06 -10.31 6.18
N LEU A 144 -17.75 -10.28 7.49
CA LEU A 144 -18.59 -9.59 8.48
C LEU A 144 -18.75 -8.10 8.15
N GLN A 145 -17.65 -7.42 7.84
CA GLN A 145 -17.66 -6.02 7.44
C GLN A 145 -18.53 -5.79 6.19
N ALA A 146 -18.34 -6.64 5.17
CA ALA A 146 -19.13 -6.57 3.93
C ALA A 146 -20.62 -6.79 4.17
N ARG A 147 -20.99 -7.80 4.99
CA ARG A 147 -22.38 -8.11 5.34
C ARG A 147 -23.06 -6.96 6.06
N LEU A 148 -22.40 -6.36 7.04
CA LEU A 148 -22.94 -5.21 7.77
C LEU A 148 -23.26 -4.03 6.82
N GLY A 149 -22.40 -3.74 5.85
CA GLY A 149 -22.65 -2.67 4.88
C GLY A 149 -23.78 -2.99 3.92
N ILE A 150 -23.93 -4.26 3.49
CA ILE A 150 -25.06 -4.69 2.65
C ILE A 150 -26.37 -4.56 3.44
N GLU A 151 -26.43 -5.02 4.68
CA GLU A 151 -27.61 -4.91 5.53
C GLU A 151 -27.98 -3.46 5.86
N ALA A 152 -26.98 -2.60 5.99
CA ALA A 152 -27.18 -1.16 6.14
C ALA A 152 -27.58 -0.42 4.84
N GLY A 153 -27.61 -1.13 3.69
CA GLY A 153 -27.88 -0.54 2.37
C GLY A 153 -26.77 0.41 1.90
N ALA A 154 -25.56 0.26 2.45
CA ALA A 154 -24.44 1.10 2.09
C ALA A 154 -23.83 0.72 0.72
N TRP A 155 -23.81 -0.54 0.38
CA TRP A 155 -23.40 -1.10 -0.91
C TRP A 155 -24.10 -2.43 -1.15
N SER A 156 -24.02 -2.92 -2.38
CA SER A 156 -24.53 -4.22 -2.82
C SER A 156 -23.37 -5.13 -3.26
N GLU A 157 -23.66 -6.42 -3.43
CA GLU A 157 -22.71 -7.37 -4.06
C GLU A 157 -22.38 -6.94 -5.51
N GLN A 158 -23.32 -6.30 -6.19
CA GLN A 158 -23.10 -5.76 -7.55
C GLN A 158 -22.08 -4.63 -7.55
N ASP A 159 -22.12 -3.72 -6.56
CA ASP A 159 -21.13 -2.65 -6.40
C ASP A 159 -19.74 -3.24 -6.15
N MET A 160 -19.64 -4.27 -5.30
CA MET A 160 -18.41 -4.99 -5.01
C MET A 160 -17.84 -5.68 -6.26
N ALA A 161 -18.67 -6.36 -7.02
CA ALA A 161 -18.27 -6.98 -8.29
C ALA A 161 -17.84 -5.94 -9.35
N ALA A 162 -18.45 -4.77 -9.36
CA ALA A 162 -18.06 -3.66 -10.24
C ALA A 162 -16.64 -3.14 -9.89
N VAL A 163 -16.29 -3.06 -8.60
CA VAL A 163 -14.93 -2.75 -8.16
C VAL A 163 -13.93 -3.77 -8.70
N ALA A 164 -14.21 -5.07 -8.56
CA ALA A 164 -13.33 -6.13 -9.04
C ALA A 164 -13.14 -6.10 -10.57
N ALA A 165 -14.22 -5.93 -11.33
CA ALA A 165 -14.19 -5.84 -12.79
C ALA A 165 -13.37 -4.64 -13.27
N ARG A 166 -13.56 -3.47 -12.65
CA ARG A 166 -12.79 -2.26 -12.95
C ARG A 166 -11.31 -2.46 -12.63
N SER A 167 -10.98 -3.01 -11.46
CA SER A 167 -9.61 -3.30 -11.02
C SER A 167 -8.87 -4.18 -12.02
N SER A 168 -9.49 -5.29 -12.45
CA SER A 168 -8.91 -6.20 -13.45
C SER A 168 -8.70 -5.51 -14.80
N SER A 169 -9.65 -4.67 -15.24
CA SER A 169 -9.52 -3.91 -16.48
C SER A 169 -8.38 -2.88 -16.41
N SER A 170 -8.24 -2.20 -15.30
CA SER A 170 -7.17 -1.21 -15.06
C SER A 170 -5.79 -1.85 -15.04
N ALA A 171 -5.67 -3.05 -14.48
CA ALA A 171 -4.40 -3.78 -14.36
C ALA A 171 -3.78 -4.18 -15.71
N ILE A 172 -4.54 -4.23 -16.80
CA ILE A 172 -4.05 -4.65 -18.13
C ILE A 172 -2.83 -3.82 -18.58
N THR A 173 -2.81 -2.54 -18.23
CA THR A 173 -1.71 -1.63 -18.59
C THR A 173 -0.55 -1.64 -17.61
N ASN A 174 -0.68 -2.33 -16.46
CA ASN A 174 0.34 -2.44 -15.45
C ASN A 174 1.11 -3.76 -15.58
N SER A 175 2.33 -3.72 -16.13
CA SER A 175 3.18 -4.90 -16.30
C SER A 175 3.65 -5.55 -14.99
N ARG A 176 3.45 -4.89 -13.85
CA ARG A 176 3.81 -5.40 -12.52
C ARG A 176 2.64 -6.10 -11.81
N ALA A 177 1.40 -5.89 -12.29
CA ALA A 177 0.21 -6.49 -11.70
C ALA A 177 0.01 -7.96 -12.09
N LEU A 178 -0.72 -8.69 -11.25
CA LEU A 178 -1.31 -9.96 -11.65
C LEU A 178 -2.48 -9.68 -12.58
N VAL A 179 -2.28 -9.86 -13.86
CA VAL A 179 -3.33 -9.66 -14.86
C VAL A 179 -4.16 -10.93 -14.99
N SER A 180 -5.47 -10.79 -14.83
CA SER A 180 -6.47 -11.82 -15.20
C SER A 180 -7.37 -11.23 -16.29
N PRO A 181 -7.90 -12.04 -17.22
CA PRO A 181 -8.92 -11.55 -18.14
C PRO A 181 -10.05 -10.88 -17.36
N PRO A 182 -10.53 -9.70 -17.77
CA PRO A 182 -11.63 -9.05 -17.08
C PRO A 182 -12.91 -9.86 -17.28
N ASP A 183 -13.54 -10.25 -16.18
CA ASP A 183 -14.86 -10.86 -16.18
C ASP A 183 -15.93 -9.77 -16.14
N SER A 184 -17.10 -10.06 -16.68
CA SER A 184 -18.29 -9.21 -16.50
C SER A 184 -18.80 -9.30 -15.06
N VAL A 185 -19.49 -8.27 -14.61
CA VAL A 185 -20.14 -8.26 -13.28
C VAL A 185 -21.06 -9.46 -13.09
N ALA A 186 -21.79 -9.86 -14.13
CA ALA A 186 -22.69 -11.01 -14.06
C ALA A 186 -21.93 -12.33 -13.82
N GLU A 187 -20.82 -12.58 -14.55
CA GLU A 187 -19.98 -13.75 -14.36
C GLU A 187 -19.33 -13.77 -12.96
N LEU A 188 -18.96 -12.62 -12.44
CA LEU A 188 -18.42 -12.51 -11.09
C LEU A 188 -19.46 -12.88 -10.03
N LEU A 189 -20.72 -12.44 -10.19
CA LEU A 189 -21.81 -12.74 -9.26
C LEU A 189 -22.25 -14.20 -9.25
N ASP A 190 -22.03 -14.94 -10.34
CA ASP A 190 -22.33 -16.38 -10.43
C ASP A 190 -21.29 -17.26 -9.68
N ARG A 191 -20.17 -16.71 -9.25
CA ARG A 191 -19.12 -17.47 -8.55
C ARG A 191 -19.55 -17.82 -7.11
N PRO A 192 -19.08 -18.97 -6.57
CA PRO A 192 -19.39 -19.36 -5.20
C PRO A 192 -18.72 -18.43 -4.19
N TYR A 193 -19.33 -18.28 -3.02
CA TYR A 193 -18.75 -17.57 -1.89
C TYR A 193 -17.54 -18.32 -1.32
N VAL A 194 -16.51 -17.56 -0.96
CA VAL A 194 -15.39 -18.03 -0.13
C VAL A 194 -15.75 -17.90 1.35
N ALA A 195 -16.40 -16.79 1.69
CA ALA A 195 -17.03 -16.51 2.99
C ALA A 195 -18.17 -15.51 2.73
N ASP A 196 -19.42 -15.93 2.84
CA ASP A 196 -20.59 -15.11 2.51
C ASP A 196 -20.54 -13.73 3.21
N PRO A 197 -20.63 -12.59 2.46
CA PRO A 197 -20.98 -12.44 1.04
C PRO A 197 -19.77 -12.36 0.07
N LEU A 198 -18.54 -12.61 0.53
CA LEU A 198 -17.34 -12.46 -0.29
C LEU A 198 -17.10 -13.65 -1.21
N ARG A 199 -16.79 -13.35 -2.45
CA ARG A 199 -16.30 -14.30 -3.47
C ARG A 199 -14.78 -14.15 -3.62
N ALA A 200 -14.15 -15.04 -4.38
CA ALA A 200 -12.71 -15.01 -4.59
C ALA A 200 -12.21 -13.69 -5.21
N HIS A 201 -12.98 -13.06 -6.09
CA HIS A 201 -12.64 -11.80 -6.72
C HIS A 201 -12.79 -10.58 -5.78
N ASP A 202 -13.53 -10.72 -4.66
CA ASP A 202 -13.66 -9.69 -3.65
C ASP A 202 -12.45 -9.61 -2.72
N CYS A 203 -11.55 -10.58 -2.80
CA CYS A 203 -10.39 -10.72 -1.92
C CYS A 203 -9.09 -10.50 -2.72
N ALA A 204 -8.24 -9.62 -2.24
CA ALA A 204 -6.90 -9.48 -2.80
C ALA A 204 -6.14 -10.81 -2.78
N PRO A 205 -5.42 -11.16 -3.85
CA PRO A 205 -4.62 -12.36 -3.87
C PRO A 205 -3.47 -12.28 -2.87
N VAL A 206 -3.09 -13.41 -2.29
CA VAL A 206 -1.79 -13.50 -1.61
C VAL A 206 -0.71 -13.48 -2.69
N THR A 207 0.16 -12.47 -2.65
CA THR A 207 1.26 -12.31 -3.60
C THR A 207 2.58 -12.06 -2.91
N ASP A 208 3.66 -12.40 -3.62
CA ASP A 208 5.01 -11.99 -3.33
C ASP A 208 5.32 -10.76 -4.16
N GLY A 209 6.13 -9.85 -3.63
CA GLY A 209 6.52 -8.63 -4.32
C GLY A 209 7.30 -7.69 -3.42
N ALA A 210 7.79 -6.60 -4.00
CA ALA A 210 8.53 -5.56 -3.30
C ALA A 210 8.28 -4.20 -3.96
N ALA A 211 8.43 -3.13 -3.19
CA ALA A 211 8.31 -1.75 -3.66
C ALA A 211 9.40 -0.88 -3.05
N VAL A 212 9.82 0.14 -3.77
CA VAL A 212 10.82 1.12 -3.33
C VAL A 212 10.44 2.51 -3.82
N VAL A 213 10.60 3.51 -2.94
CA VAL A 213 10.37 4.93 -3.23
C VAL A 213 11.58 5.73 -2.79
N ILE A 214 12.05 6.66 -3.63
CA ILE A 214 13.10 7.62 -3.28
C ILE A 214 12.48 8.99 -3.06
N LEU A 215 12.85 9.60 -1.93
CA LEU A 215 12.52 10.97 -1.56
C LEU A 215 13.74 11.87 -1.69
N ALA A 216 13.52 13.12 -2.09
CA ALA A 216 14.55 14.17 -2.02
C ALA A 216 13.94 15.49 -1.54
N GLY A 217 14.76 16.30 -0.85
CA GLY A 217 14.36 17.62 -0.35
C GLY A 217 14.60 18.74 -1.37
N GLY A 218 13.75 19.75 -1.37
CA GLY A 218 13.92 21.06 -1.98
C GLY A 218 14.57 21.08 -3.37
N ASP A 219 15.69 21.83 -3.45
CA ASP A 219 16.41 21.99 -4.71
C ASP A 219 17.07 20.71 -5.20
N ARG A 220 17.36 19.76 -4.30
CA ARG A 220 17.88 18.45 -4.70
C ARG A 220 16.85 17.67 -5.51
N ALA A 221 15.58 17.70 -5.10
CA ALA A 221 14.49 17.07 -5.85
C ALA A 221 14.34 17.68 -7.26
N ARG A 222 14.40 19.03 -7.37
CA ARG A 222 14.33 19.75 -8.66
C ARG A 222 15.51 19.43 -9.57
N ALA A 223 16.69 19.21 -9.00
CA ALA A 223 17.89 18.88 -9.78
C ALA A 223 17.88 17.44 -10.33
N LEU A 224 17.23 16.51 -9.62
CA LEU A 224 17.23 15.07 -9.95
C LEU A 224 16.01 14.63 -10.77
N CYS A 225 14.90 15.34 -10.68
CA CYS A 225 13.65 14.97 -11.35
C CYS A 225 13.04 16.20 -12.03
N GLU A 226 12.72 16.08 -13.33
CA GLU A 226 12.10 17.17 -14.10
C GLU A 226 10.71 17.53 -13.56
N ARG A 227 9.96 16.54 -13.09
CA ARG A 227 8.61 16.71 -12.52
C ARG A 227 8.48 15.89 -11.21
N PRO A 228 9.03 16.37 -10.08
CA PRO A 228 8.91 15.70 -8.81
C PRO A 228 7.46 15.65 -8.34
N ALA A 229 7.08 14.59 -7.64
CA ALA A 229 5.78 14.51 -6.97
C ALA A 229 5.93 15.03 -5.52
N TRP A 230 5.54 16.29 -5.27
CA TRP A 230 5.70 16.96 -3.99
C TRP A 230 4.69 16.44 -2.98
N ILE A 231 5.16 16.08 -1.81
CA ILE A 231 4.32 15.65 -0.68
C ILE A 231 3.75 16.92 -0.02
N THR A 232 2.47 17.19 -0.25
CA THR A 232 1.76 18.35 0.30
C THR A 232 0.89 17.99 1.51
N GLY A 233 0.62 16.70 1.72
CA GLY A 233 -0.05 16.18 2.91
C GLY A 233 0.38 14.74 3.18
N PHE A 234 0.79 14.45 4.44
CA PHE A 234 1.19 13.10 4.82
C PHE A 234 0.76 12.84 6.26
N GLU A 235 -0.32 12.08 6.41
CA GLU A 235 -1.00 11.91 7.68
C GLU A 235 -1.38 10.46 7.92
N HIS A 236 -1.40 10.03 9.17
CA HIS A 236 -1.92 8.71 9.53
C HIS A 236 -2.74 8.77 10.83
N ARG A 237 -3.71 7.89 10.95
CA ARG A 237 -4.57 7.73 12.12
C ARG A 237 -4.87 6.26 12.36
N ILE A 238 -5.23 5.93 13.59
CA ILE A 238 -5.62 4.58 14.00
C ILE A 238 -6.95 4.60 14.76
N ASP A 239 -7.84 3.67 14.40
CA ASP A 239 -9.07 3.39 15.14
C ASP A 239 -8.84 2.35 16.23
N SER A 240 -9.83 2.17 17.12
CA SER A 240 -9.80 1.12 18.14
C SER A 240 -9.48 -0.26 17.54
N GLY A 241 -8.66 -1.05 18.20
CA GLY A 241 -8.43 -2.46 17.85
C GLY A 241 -9.65 -3.36 18.09
N SER A 242 -10.58 -2.96 18.93
CA SER A 242 -11.79 -3.74 19.23
C SER A 242 -12.84 -3.58 18.12
N LEU A 243 -13.12 -4.66 17.40
CA LEU A 243 -14.15 -4.67 16.35
C LEU A 243 -15.55 -4.32 16.87
N GLY A 244 -15.87 -4.70 18.11
CA GLY A 244 -17.19 -4.46 18.71
C GLY A 244 -17.44 -3.01 19.14
N THR A 245 -16.44 -2.14 19.11
CA THR A 245 -16.57 -0.71 19.49
C THR A 245 -16.56 0.22 18.28
N ARG A 246 -16.39 -0.33 17.07
CA ARG A 246 -16.34 0.43 15.82
C ARG A 246 -17.59 0.17 14.97
N ASP A 247 -18.03 1.18 14.25
CA ASP A 247 -18.89 1.01 13.09
C ASP A 247 -18.03 0.51 11.92
N LEU A 248 -18.13 -0.79 11.61
CA LEU A 248 -17.31 -1.43 10.58
C LEU A 248 -17.72 -1.02 9.16
N THR A 249 -18.85 -0.31 8.98
CA THR A 249 -19.28 0.21 7.67
C THR A 249 -18.57 1.52 7.30
N THR A 250 -17.76 2.06 8.18
CA THR A 250 -17.02 3.33 8.04
C THR A 250 -15.53 3.16 8.33
N ALA A 251 -14.73 4.17 7.99
CA ALA A 251 -13.30 4.24 8.33
C ALA A 251 -12.95 5.67 8.81
N PRO A 252 -13.28 6.03 10.07
CA PRO A 252 -13.04 7.37 10.60
C PRO A 252 -11.56 7.77 10.55
N SER A 253 -10.64 6.84 10.85
CA SER A 253 -9.20 7.09 10.78
C SER A 253 -8.73 7.46 9.36
N ALA A 254 -9.30 6.85 8.31
CA ALA A 254 -9.03 7.23 6.92
C ALA A 254 -9.58 8.64 6.62
N GLY A 255 -10.81 8.92 7.05
CA GLY A 255 -11.43 10.23 6.86
C GLY A 255 -10.68 11.37 7.56
N ASP A 256 -10.23 11.15 8.80
CA ASP A 256 -9.46 12.14 9.56
C ASP A 256 -8.08 12.39 8.95
N ALA A 257 -7.37 11.32 8.57
CA ALA A 257 -6.10 11.43 7.87
C ALA A 257 -6.26 12.13 6.52
N GLY A 258 -7.29 11.75 5.75
CA GLY A 258 -7.60 12.34 4.44
C GLY A 258 -7.92 13.82 4.51
N ARG A 259 -8.75 14.24 5.47
CA ARG A 259 -9.05 15.68 5.67
C ARG A 259 -7.81 16.48 6.04
N ALA A 260 -6.99 15.95 6.96
CA ALA A 260 -5.76 16.61 7.38
C ALA A 260 -4.74 16.71 6.24
N ALA A 261 -4.65 15.70 5.38
CA ALA A 261 -3.78 15.67 4.21
C ALA A 261 -4.33 16.44 3.00
N GLY A 262 -5.63 16.79 2.95
CA GLY A 262 -6.25 17.44 1.80
C GLY A 262 -6.64 16.49 0.66
N ALA A 263 -7.05 15.28 0.97
CA ALA A 263 -7.35 14.18 0.04
C ALA A 263 -8.43 14.49 -1.01
N ALA A 264 -9.46 15.28 -0.65
CA ALA A 264 -10.59 15.59 -1.52
C ALA A 264 -10.23 16.33 -2.84
N ARG A 265 -8.97 16.80 -2.98
CA ARG A 265 -8.48 17.47 -4.20
C ARG A 265 -7.91 16.49 -5.23
N ALA A 266 -7.80 15.21 -4.90
CA ALA A 266 -7.13 14.22 -5.73
C ALA A 266 -7.91 13.98 -7.04
N GLN A 267 -7.17 13.92 -8.15
CA GLN A 267 -7.66 13.51 -9.48
C GLN A 267 -7.47 12.01 -9.70
N VAL A 268 -6.45 11.45 -9.06
CA VAL A 268 -6.13 10.02 -9.04
C VAL A 268 -5.94 9.58 -7.60
N ALA A 269 -6.56 8.47 -7.21
CA ALA A 269 -6.42 7.87 -5.90
C ALA A 269 -5.99 6.40 -6.03
N GLU A 270 -4.83 6.07 -5.48
CA GLU A 270 -4.31 4.70 -5.36
C GLU A 270 -4.55 4.21 -3.94
N LEU A 271 -5.58 3.39 -3.76
CA LEU A 271 -6.06 2.93 -2.47
C LEU A 271 -5.59 1.50 -2.17
N HIS A 272 -5.00 1.29 -1.00
CA HIS A 272 -4.73 -0.04 -0.48
C HIS A 272 -6.02 -0.60 0.13
N ALA A 273 -6.80 -1.27 -0.68
CA ALA A 273 -8.07 -1.91 -0.31
C ALA A 273 -7.98 -3.42 -0.61
N PRO A 274 -7.61 -4.26 0.38
CA PRO A 274 -7.49 -5.70 0.20
C PRO A 274 -8.81 -6.42 -0.13
N PHE A 275 -9.95 -5.74 0.03
CA PHE A 275 -11.28 -6.28 -0.28
C PHE A 275 -12.12 -5.23 -1.02
N THR A 276 -12.99 -5.67 -1.91
CA THR A 276 -13.79 -4.79 -2.77
C THR A 276 -14.63 -3.77 -2.02
N HIS A 277 -15.34 -4.21 -0.95
CA HIS A 277 -16.14 -3.30 -0.11
C HIS A 277 -15.28 -2.27 0.64
N GLN A 278 -14.03 -2.57 0.94
CA GLN A 278 -13.13 -1.63 1.60
C GLN A 278 -12.76 -0.45 0.70
N GLU A 279 -12.69 -0.66 -0.61
CA GLU A 279 -12.52 0.46 -1.54
C GLU A 279 -13.73 1.40 -1.51
N LEU A 280 -14.96 0.85 -1.46
CA LEU A 280 -16.18 1.64 -1.33
C LEU A 280 -16.23 2.45 -0.02
N ILE A 281 -15.77 1.84 1.09
CA ILE A 281 -15.63 2.53 2.38
C ILE A 281 -14.61 3.67 2.27
N LEU A 282 -13.44 3.41 1.69
CA LEU A 282 -12.37 4.39 1.57
C LEU A 282 -12.74 5.55 0.65
N CYS A 283 -13.39 5.30 -0.49
CA CYS A 283 -13.87 6.37 -1.36
C CYS A 283 -14.79 7.34 -0.62
N ARG A 284 -15.71 6.83 0.21
CA ARG A 284 -16.59 7.66 1.05
C ARG A 284 -15.85 8.38 2.16
N ALA A 285 -14.96 7.67 2.87
CA ALA A 285 -14.22 8.24 4.00
C ALA A 285 -13.28 9.37 3.57
N LEU A 286 -12.69 9.26 2.38
CA LEU A 286 -11.76 10.22 1.80
C LEU A 286 -12.45 11.33 0.97
N ASP A 287 -13.79 11.30 0.89
CA ASP A 287 -14.61 12.25 0.13
C ASP A 287 -14.20 12.35 -1.36
N LEU A 288 -13.99 11.18 -1.99
CA LEU A 288 -13.60 11.09 -3.40
C LEU A 288 -14.85 11.17 -4.28
N GLY A 289 -14.89 12.17 -5.17
CA GLY A 289 -15.97 12.32 -6.15
C GLY A 289 -15.91 11.27 -7.28
N ASP A 290 -16.99 11.15 -8.03
CA ASP A 290 -17.12 10.20 -9.15
C ASP A 290 -16.11 10.46 -10.29
N GLU A 291 -15.58 11.69 -10.38
CA GLU A 291 -14.56 12.09 -11.36
C GLU A 291 -13.16 11.57 -11.01
N VAL A 292 -12.93 11.11 -9.78
CA VAL A 292 -11.62 10.63 -9.33
C VAL A 292 -11.31 9.27 -9.93
N SER A 293 -10.17 9.14 -10.60
CA SER A 293 -9.69 7.84 -11.11
C SER A 293 -9.16 7.00 -9.95
N VAL A 294 -9.92 6.00 -9.51
CA VAL A 294 -9.56 5.12 -8.39
C VAL A 294 -8.84 3.87 -8.88
N ASN A 295 -7.67 3.59 -8.31
CA ASN A 295 -6.84 2.43 -8.57
C ASN A 295 -6.55 2.15 -10.06
N PRO A 296 -6.09 3.14 -10.85
CA PRO A 296 -5.75 2.92 -12.26
C PRO A 296 -4.60 1.92 -12.45
N SER A 297 -3.81 1.62 -11.41
CA SER A 297 -2.78 0.57 -11.44
C SER A 297 -3.36 -0.85 -11.29
N GLY A 298 -4.65 -1.01 -11.00
CA GLY A 298 -5.31 -2.27 -10.63
C GLY A 298 -5.48 -2.45 -9.12
N GLY A 299 -4.83 -1.63 -8.30
CA GLY A 299 -4.95 -1.66 -6.84
C GLY A 299 -4.48 -2.96 -6.19
N ALA A 300 -4.86 -3.15 -4.93
CA ALA A 300 -4.51 -4.34 -4.14
C ALA A 300 -5.15 -5.63 -4.68
N LEU A 301 -6.27 -5.55 -5.38
CA LEU A 301 -6.94 -6.71 -5.98
C LEU A 301 -6.10 -7.35 -7.11
N CYS A 302 -5.12 -6.63 -7.65
CA CYS A 302 -4.22 -7.10 -8.70
C CYS A 302 -2.76 -7.28 -8.24
N GLY A 303 -2.51 -7.17 -6.93
CA GLY A 303 -1.21 -7.38 -6.30
C GLY A 303 -1.19 -6.83 -4.88
N ASN A 304 -0.98 -7.70 -3.89
CA ASN A 304 -1.04 -7.33 -2.48
C ASN A 304 0.10 -7.99 -1.67
N PRO A 305 1.37 -7.69 -2.00
CA PRO A 305 2.48 -8.21 -1.21
C PRO A 305 2.51 -7.50 0.15
N MET A 306 2.60 -8.29 1.23
CA MET A 306 2.70 -7.74 2.59
C MET A 306 3.86 -6.75 2.67
N PHE A 307 3.67 -5.66 3.43
CA PHE A 307 4.63 -4.58 3.66
C PHE A 307 5.08 -3.77 2.44
N ALA A 308 4.66 -4.13 1.23
CA ALA A 308 4.96 -3.39 0.02
C ALA A 308 3.72 -2.81 -0.66
N ALA A 309 2.53 -3.35 -0.37
CA ALA A 309 1.31 -2.97 -1.08
C ALA A 309 0.91 -1.51 -0.86
N GLY A 310 1.00 -1.01 0.37
CA GLY A 310 0.72 0.39 0.70
C GLY A 310 1.75 1.33 0.09
N LEU A 311 3.04 1.00 0.19
CA LEU A 311 4.11 1.77 -0.44
C LEU A 311 3.95 1.85 -1.96
N ALA A 312 3.57 0.73 -2.60
CA ALA A 312 3.31 0.69 -4.04
C ALA A 312 2.16 1.63 -4.44
N ARG A 313 1.10 1.75 -3.63
CA ARG A 313 0.01 2.72 -3.90
C ARG A 313 0.54 4.15 -3.92
N ILE A 314 1.38 4.53 -2.97
CA ILE A 314 2.01 5.86 -2.95
C ILE A 314 2.94 6.03 -4.16
N GLY A 315 3.72 5.01 -4.51
CA GLY A 315 4.58 5.01 -5.69
C GLY A 315 3.82 5.19 -7.01
N TRP A 316 2.68 4.50 -7.18
CA TRP A 316 1.83 4.66 -8.37
C TRP A 316 1.15 6.03 -8.43
N ALA A 317 0.70 6.56 -7.27
CA ALA A 317 0.19 7.93 -7.18
C ALA A 317 1.27 8.96 -7.58
N ALA A 318 2.49 8.82 -7.06
CA ALA A 318 3.63 9.65 -7.44
C ALA A 318 3.95 9.54 -8.93
N SER A 319 3.92 8.33 -9.50
CA SER A 319 4.16 8.10 -10.94
C SER A 319 3.13 8.80 -11.82
N ALA A 320 1.88 8.95 -11.36
CA ALA A 320 0.86 9.69 -12.09
C ALA A 320 1.19 11.19 -12.15
N VAL A 321 1.73 11.76 -11.07
CA VAL A 321 2.24 13.15 -11.07
C VAL A 321 3.48 13.26 -11.94
N MET A 322 4.50 12.43 -11.72
CA MET A 322 5.79 12.50 -12.43
C MET A 322 5.63 12.34 -13.95
N SER A 323 4.65 11.53 -14.38
CA SER A 323 4.34 11.34 -15.81
C SER A 323 3.41 12.41 -16.41
N GLY A 324 2.93 13.38 -15.62
CA GLY A 324 2.01 14.43 -16.08
C GLY A 324 0.57 13.95 -16.30
N ARG A 325 0.19 12.76 -15.83
CA ARG A 325 -1.19 12.25 -15.94
C ARG A 325 -2.16 12.92 -14.99
N ALA A 326 -1.68 13.46 -13.88
CA ALA A 326 -2.46 14.20 -12.90
C ALA A 326 -1.61 15.29 -12.23
N GLU A 327 -2.27 16.35 -11.77
CA GLU A 327 -1.63 17.42 -10.99
C GLU A 327 -1.67 17.15 -9.48
N VAL A 328 -2.74 16.50 -9.00
CA VAL A 328 -2.94 16.14 -7.60
C VAL A 328 -3.34 14.68 -7.51
N THR A 329 -2.64 13.92 -6.71
CA THR A 329 -2.88 12.48 -6.50
C THR A 329 -2.88 12.11 -5.04
N LEU A 330 -3.45 10.96 -4.72
CA LEU A 330 -3.52 10.39 -3.39
C LEU A 330 -3.00 8.96 -3.41
N GLY A 331 -2.05 8.64 -2.53
CA GLY A 331 -1.66 7.28 -2.18
C GLY A 331 -2.13 6.94 -0.77
N HIS A 332 -2.74 5.77 -0.59
CA HIS A 332 -3.28 5.32 0.69
C HIS A 332 -2.71 3.96 1.08
N ALA A 333 -2.42 3.79 2.36
CA ALA A 333 -2.04 2.51 2.96
C ALA A 333 -2.92 2.18 4.17
N THR A 334 -3.25 0.90 4.34
CA THR A 334 -3.99 0.42 5.51
C THR A 334 -3.27 -0.73 6.20
N SER A 335 -3.51 -0.86 7.51
CA SER A 335 -3.05 -1.96 8.35
C SER A 335 -4.09 -2.32 9.40
N GLY A 336 -4.01 -3.54 9.92
CA GLY A 336 -4.95 -4.06 10.90
C GLY A 336 -6.31 -4.47 10.31
N PRO A 337 -7.15 -5.19 11.10
CA PRO A 337 -8.41 -5.72 10.62
C PRO A 337 -9.43 -4.62 10.35
N ALA A 338 -10.21 -4.77 9.28
CA ALA A 338 -11.32 -3.89 8.91
C ALA A 338 -10.90 -2.41 8.84
N LEU A 339 -9.80 -2.09 8.13
CA LEU A 339 -9.29 -0.73 7.94
C LEU A 339 -8.97 0.00 9.26
N GLN A 340 -8.37 -0.69 10.23
CA GLN A 340 -8.12 -0.15 11.57
C GLN A 340 -7.16 1.04 11.53
N GLN A 341 -6.09 0.97 10.76
CA GLN A 341 -5.08 2.02 10.67
C GLN A 341 -4.92 2.46 9.23
N ASN A 342 -4.90 3.77 9.00
CA ASN A 342 -4.87 4.34 7.67
C ASN A 342 -3.83 5.47 7.59
N LEU A 343 -3.09 5.47 6.50
CA LEU A 343 -2.10 6.48 6.13
C LEU A 343 -2.48 7.05 4.77
N VAL A 344 -2.42 8.37 4.64
CA VAL A 344 -2.78 9.12 3.43
C VAL A 344 -1.61 10.03 3.06
N CYS A 345 -1.16 9.90 1.82
CA CYS A 345 -0.14 10.75 1.21
C CYS A 345 -0.73 11.48 0.01
N VAL A 346 -0.81 12.81 0.07
CA VAL A 346 -1.21 13.65 -1.06
C VAL A 346 0.03 14.19 -1.76
N LEU A 347 0.04 14.06 -3.07
CA LEU A 347 1.16 14.38 -3.93
C LEU A 347 0.72 15.36 -5.01
N GLU A 348 1.50 16.42 -5.22
CA GLU A 348 1.19 17.46 -6.21
C GLU A 348 2.38 17.72 -7.13
N ALA A 349 2.08 18.22 -8.34
CA ALA A 349 3.11 18.62 -9.31
C ALA A 349 3.89 19.88 -8.87
N ARG A 350 3.37 20.62 -7.89
CA ARG A 350 3.99 21.82 -7.32
C ARG A 350 3.89 21.74 -5.80
N PRO A 351 4.93 22.22 -5.08
CA PRO A 351 4.93 22.26 -3.61
C PRO A 351 3.94 23.28 -3.05
#